data_4acbbb7b93ec58d248c0de128a2c7263
#
_entry.id   4acbbb7b93ec58d248c0de128a2c7263
#
_cell.length_a   1.000
_cell.length_b   1.000
_cell.length_c   1.000
_cell.angle_alpha   90.00
_cell.angle_beta   90.00
_cell.angle_gamma   90.00
#
_symmetry.space_group_name_H-M   'P 1'
#
loop_
_entity.id
_entity.type
_entity.pdbx_description
1 polymer ?
#
loop_
_entity_poly.entity_id
_entity_poly.type
_entity_poly.pdbx_seq_one_letter_code
_entity_poly.pdbx_strand_id
1 'polypeptide(L)'
;MTKKLTKRQKAWAEIDREKHYDLSEAVKLLKKNATAKFDESIEVAVNLNVDTRKADQQLRGMITLPHGTGKTVRVAVFAKGDAATAAEKAGADVVGAEDLAEKVEKGFLDFDAVVATPDTMPLMGRIGKILGPKGLMPNPKLGTVTPNPEKVVKDLKAGMIEYRAEKNGIVHVVAGKASFKEDQIEENIRAFYDM
;
A
#
# COMPACT_ATOMS: atom_id res chain seq x y z
N MET A 1 -26.37 33.45 3.72
CA MET A 1 -26.94 32.36 4.53
C MET A 1 -25.81 31.41 4.93
N THR A 2 -25.42 31.41 6.20
CA THR A 2 -24.38 30.51 6.72
C THR A 2 -24.93 29.06 6.76
N LYS A 3 -24.29 28.18 6.00
CA LYS A 3 -24.67 26.76 5.91
C LYS A 3 -24.55 26.12 7.31
N LYS A 4 -25.63 25.54 7.83
CA LYS A 4 -25.63 24.88 9.15
C LYS A 4 -24.66 23.70 9.12
N LEU A 5 -23.65 23.73 9.98
CA LEU A 5 -22.65 22.66 10.07
C LEU A 5 -23.30 21.34 10.50
N THR A 6 -22.89 20.25 9.85
CA THR A 6 -23.28 18.88 10.27
C THR A 6 -22.62 18.53 11.61
N LYS A 7 -23.12 17.50 12.31
CA LYS A 7 -22.52 17.02 13.57
C LYS A 7 -21.02 16.72 13.43
N ARG A 8 -20.63 16.10 12.31
CA ARG A 8 -19.23 15.76 11.99
C ARG A 8 -18.38 17.02 11.77
N GLN A 9 -18.88 17.99 11.02
CA GLN A 9 -18.18 19.25 10.80
C GLN A 9 -18.00 20.07 12.09
N LYS A 10 -18.93 19.96 13.05
CA LYS A 10 -18.79 20.61 14.36
C LYS A 10 -17.67 19.99 15.18
N ALA A 11 -17.56 18.64 15.20
CA ALA A 11 -16.47 17.95 15.88
C ALA A 11 -15.10 18.30 15.28
N TRP A 12 -15.03 18.47 13.95
CA TRP A 12 -13.78 18.88 13.29
C TRP A 12 -13.44 20.36 13.48
N ALA A 13 -14.43 21.21 13.73
CA ALA A 13 -14.20 22.63 14.00
C ALA A 13 -13.49 22.88 15.35
N GLU A 14 -13.50 21.89 16.25
CA GLU A 14 -12.79 21.93 17.53
C GLU A 14 -11.28 21.64 17.36
N ILE A 15 -10.86 21.11 16.21
CA ILE A 15 -9.46 20.79 15.92
C ILE A 15 -8.77 22.02 15.35
N ASP A 16 -7.77 22.53 16.06
CA ASP A 16 -6.92 23.60 15.55
C ASP A 16 -5.98 23.03 14.47
N ARG A 17 -6.13 23.48 13.23
CA ARG A 17 -5.36 22.99 12.08
C ARG A 17 -3.98 23.64 11.95
N GLU A 18 -3.74 24.71 12.67
CA GLU A 18 -2.45 25.42 12.67
C GLU A 18 -1.54 24.94 13.80
N LYS A 19 -2.12 24.26 14.81
CA LYS A 19 -1.36 23.68 15.91
C LYS A 19 -0.58 22.43 15.46
N HIS A 20 0.68 22.36 15.84
CA HIS A 20 1.46 21.14 15.75
C HIS A 20 1.13 20.24 16.95
N TYR A 21 0.67 19.04 16.67
CA TYR A 21 0.33 18.03 17.67
C TYR A 21 1.45 17.01 17.79
N ASP A 22 1.70 16.53 18.99
CA ASP A 22 2.52 15.33 19.17
C ASP A 22 1.84 14.11 18.54
N LEU A 23 2.62 13.14 18.08
CA LEU A 23 2.11 11.98 17.35
C LEU A 23 1.02 11.23 18.14
N SER A 24 1.24 10.99 19.44
CA SER A 24 0.27 10.32 20.30
C SER A 24 -1.03 11.13 20.47
N GLU A 25 -0.92 12.45 20.60
CA GLU A 25 -2.08 13.35 20.69
C GLU A 25 -2.86 13.34 19.36
N ALA A 26 -2.15 13.39 18.23
CA ALA A 26 -2.74 13.35 16.89
C ALA A 26 -3.50 12.03 16.64
N VAL A 27 -2.92 10.88 17.00
CA VAL A 27 -3.56 9.56 16.84
C VAL A 27 -4.82 9.47 17.69
N LYS A 28 -4.81 9.95 18.94
CA LYS A 28 -6.01 10.01 19.81
C LYS A 28 -7.11 10.87 19.21
N LEU A 29 -6.75 12.05 18.69
CA LEU A 29 -7.71 12.95 18.03
C LEU A 29 -8.32 12.31 16.79
N LEU A 30 -7.51 11.64 15.95
CA LEU A 30 -8.01 10.93 14.78
C LEU A 30 -8.99 9.84 15.16
N LYS A 31 -8.66 8.99 16.13
CA LYS A 31 -9.54 7.91 16.61
C LYS A 31 -10.84 8.43 17.20
N LYS A 32 -10.79 9.51 18.00
CA LYS A 32 -11.97 10.16 18.54
C LYS A 32 -12.93 10.65 17.44
N ASN A 33 -12.38 11.07 16.31
CA ASN A 33 -13.14 11.60 15.18
C ASN A 33 -13.50 10.57 14.10
N ALA A 34 -13.03 9.33 14.24
CA ALA A 34 -13.41 8.20 13.38
C ALA A 34 -14.82 7.73 13.75
N THR A 35 -15.83 8.31 13.10
CA THR A 35 -17.26 8.11 13.43
C THR A 35 -18.03 7.39 12.33
N ALA A 36 -17.37 6.86 11.30
CA ALA A 36 -18.02 6.11 10.24
C ALA A 36 -18.55 4.75 10.76
N LYS A 37 -19.49 4.16 10.00
CA LYS A 37 -20.04 2.84 10.31
C LYS A 37 -19.15 1.68 9.82
N PHE A 38 -18.02 1.99 9.24
CA PHE A 38 -17.00 1.04 8.76
C PHE A 38 -15.67 1.38 9.40
N ASP A 39 -14.72 0.44 9.37
CA ASP A 39 -13.39 0.63 9.91
C ASP A 39 -12.58 1.57 9.01
N GLU A 40 -12.44 2.83 9.44
CA GLU A 40 -11.77 3.90 8.68
C GLU A 40 -10.26 3.62 8.61
N SER A 41 -9.65 3.95 7.46
CA SER A 41 -8.18 3.88 7.31
C SER A 41 -7.55 5.16 7.85
N ILE A 42 -6.43 5.00 8.55
CA ILE A 42 -5.58 6.10 8.99
C ILE A 42 -4.43 6.19 8.00
N GLU A 43 -4.30 7.34 7.37
CA GLU A 43 -3.28 7.61 6.36
C GLU A 43 -2.35 8.72 6.85
N VAL A 44 -1.08 8.62 6.44
CA VAL A 44 -0.06 9.63 6.66
C VAL A 44 0.34 10.22 5.33
N ALA A 45 0.33 11.54 5.25
CA ALA A 45 0.86 12.29 4.12
C ALA A 45 2.10 13.07 4.59
N VAL A 46 3.25 12.73 4.03
CA VAL A 46 4.52 13.41 4.33
C VAL A 46 4.90 14.32 3.17
N ASN A 47 4.98 15.61 3.45
CA ASN A 47 5.43 16.59 2.46
C ASN A 47 6.95 16.69 2.52
N LEU A 48 7.61 16.22 1.46
CA LEU A 48 9.06 16.19 1.34
C LEU A 48 9.54 17.39 0.52
N ASN A 49 10.68 17.95 0.90
CA ASN A 49 11.31 19.01 0.12
C ASN A 49 12.19 18.41 -1.00
N VAL A 50 11.54 17.70 -1.94
CA VAL A 50 12.20 17.03 -3.07
C VAL A 50 11.63 17.48 -4.40
N ASP A 51 12.47 17.59 -5.41
CA ASP A 51 12.07 17.80 -6.81
C ASP A 51 11.97 16.47 -7.54
N THR A 52 10.77 15.91 -7.63
CA THR A 52 10.51 14.61 -8.25
C THR A 52 10.74 14.58 -9.76
N ARG A 53 11.06 15.70 -10.41
CA ARG A 53 11.46 15.77 -11.81
C ARG A 53 12.89 15.26 -12.00
N LYS A 54 13.70 15.33 -10.95
CA LYS A 54 15.07 14.83 -10.94
C LYS A 54 15.06 13.34 -10.59
N ALA A 55 15.76 12.55 -11.40
CA ALA A 55 15.78 11.09 -11.25
C ALA A 55 16.42 10.63 -9.93
N ASP A 56 17.35 11.40 -9.38
CA ASP A 56 18.04 11.18 -8.10
C ASP A 56 17.17 11.52 -6.88
N GLN A 57 16.10 12.31 -7.07
CA GLN A 57 15.17 12.71 -6.01
C GLN A 57 13.82 11.97 -6.07
N GLN A 58 13.70 11.00 -6.95
CA GLN A 58 12.51 10.15 -7.01
C GLN A 58 12.52 9.11 -5.88
N LEU A 59 11.76 9.39 -4.83
CA LEU A 59 11.60 8.45 -3.72
C LEU A 59 10.56 7.39 -4.07
N ARG A 60 10.98 6.13 -4.10
CA ARG A 60 10.12 4.95 -4.28
C ARG A 60 10.75 3.74 -3.64
N GLY A 61 9.98 3.01 -2.86
CA GLY A 61 10.46 1.81 -2.19
C GLY A 61 9.32 0.96 -1.63
N MET A 62 9.70 -0.01 -0.84
CA MET A 62 8.77 -0.85 -0.07
C MET A 62 9.20 -0.88 1.38
N ILE A 63 8.24 -0.91 2.28
CA ILE A 63 8.45 -1.05 3.72
C ILE A 63 7.47 -2.07 4.30
N THR A 64 7.94 -2.86 5.24
CA THR A 64 7.07 -3.76 6.02
C THR A 64 6.71 -3.05 7.33
N LEU A 65 5.42 -2.77 7.51
CA LEU A 65 4.93 -2.17 8.74
C LEU A 65 4.88 -3.21 9.85
N PRO A 66 5.32 -2.89 11.10
CA PRO A 66 5.34 -3.83 12.21
C PRO A 66 3.99 -4.49 12.50
N HIS A 67 2.89 -3.73 12.35
CA HIS A 67 1.53 -4.21 12.61
C HIS A 67 0.69 -4.36 11.33
N GLY A 68 1.32 -4.24 10.16
CA GLY A 68 0.63 -4.27 8.87
C GLY A 68 -0.34 -3.09 8.69
N THR A 69 -1.17 -3.15 7.67
CA THR A 69 -2.17 -2.10 7.35
C THR A 69 -3.58 -2.43 7.84
N GLY A 70 -3.81 -3.64 8.37
CA GLY A 70 -5.15 -4.13 8.72
C GLY A 70 -6.01 -4.51 7.51
N LYS A 71 -5.44 -4.48 6.29
CA LYS A 71 -6.09 -4.96 5.07
C LYS A 71 -5.55 -6.34 4.72
N THR A 72 -6.43 -7.29 4.44
CA THR A 72 -6.02 -8.58 3.85
C THR A 72 -5.64 -8.33 2.39
N VAL A 73 -4.34 -8.44 2.09
CA VAL A 73 -3.80 -8.24 0.74
C VAL A 73 -3.94 -9.54 -0.04
N ARG A 74 -4.60 -9.48 -1.20
CA ARG A 74 -4.67 -10.59 -2.17
C ARG A 74 -3.51 -10.48 -3.14
N VAL A 75 -2.67 -11.52 -3.16
CA VAL A 75 -1.43 -11.55 -3.94
C VAL A 75 -1.59 -12.47 -5.15
N ALA A 76 -1.39 -11.91 -6.34
CA ALA A 76 -1.27 -12.68 -7.57
C ALA A 76 0.20 -12.92 -7.90
N VAL A 77 0.56 -14.15 -8.22
CA VAL A 77 1.93 -14.53 -8.58
C VAL A 77 1.99 -15.08 -9.99
N PHE A 78 2.80 -14.46 -10.82
CA PHE A 78 3.13 -14.94 -12.15
C PHE A 78 4.42 -15.75 -12.10
N ALA A 79 4.29 -17.07 -12.05
CA ALA A 79 5.41 -17.99 -11.96
C ALA A 79 5.12 -19.29 -12.70
N LYS A 80 6.16 -20.04 -13.07
CA LYS A 80 6.08 -21.38 -13.69
C LYS A 80 6.78 -22.43 -12.82
N GLY A 81 6.33 -23.69 -12.93
CA GLY A 81 6.98 -24.84 -12.28
C GLY A 81 7.09 -24.72 -10.75
N ASP A 82 8.28 -25.00 -10.24
CA ASP A 82 8.55 -25.05 -8.79
C ASP A 82 8.30 -23.70 -8.08
N ALA A 83 8.57 -22.59 -8.76
CA ALA A 83 8.31 -21.25 -8.22
C ALA A 83 6.80 -20.99 -8.02
N ALA A 84 5.94 -21.53 -8.89
CA ALA A 84 4.49 -21.44 -8.73
C ALA A 84 4.04 -22.23 -7.50
N THR A 85 4.52 -23.48 -7.35
CA THR A 85 4.20 -24.33 -6.19
C THR A 85 4.71 -23.70 -4.87
N ALA A 86 5.87 -23.09 -4.88
CA ALA A 86 6.42 -22.38 -3.72
C ALA A 86 5.56 -21.15 -3.34
N ALA A 87 5.09 -20.40 -4.33
CA ALA A 87 4.20 -19.26 -4.11
C ALA A 87 2.84 -19.67 -3.52
N GLU A 88 2.26 -20.78 -4.00
CA GLU A 88 1.02 -21.33 -3.44
C GLU A 88 1.19 -21.72 -1.97
N LYS A 89 2.29 -22.44 -1.65
CA LYS A 89 2.63 -22.82 -0.27
C LYS A 89 2.87 -21.61 0.64
N ALA A 90 3.36 -20.51 0.09
CA ALA A 90 3.55 -19.24 0.81
C ALA A 90 2.24 -18.48 1.05
N GLY A 91 1.14 -18.94 0.46
CA GLY A 91 -0.19 -18.36 0.65
C GLY A 91 -0.58 -17.34 -0.42
N ALA A 92 -0.02 -17.39 -1.63
CA ALA A 92 -0.51 -16.60 -2.75
C ALA A 92 -1.97 -16.98 -3.07
N ASP A 93 -2.79 -15.96 -3.36
CA ASP A 93 -4.24 -16.18 -3.58
C ASP A 93 -4.52 -16.64 -5.01
N VAL A 94 -3.71 -16.17 -5.95
CA VAL A 94 -3.81 -16.54 -7.37
C VAL A 94 -2.41 -16.80 -7.89
N VAL A 95 -2.19 -17.97 -8.44
CA VAL A 95 -0.91 -18.35 -9.07
C VAL A 95 -1.19 -18.83 -10.50
N GLY A 96 -0.36 -18.41 -11.43
CA GLY A 96 -0.48 -18.81 -12.82
C GLY A 96 0.59 -18.17 -13.70
N ALA A 97 0.53 -18.43 -14.98
CA ALA A 97 1.42 -17.83 -15.96
C ALA A 97 0.62 -17.27 -17.15
N GLU A 98 0.54 -18.00 -18.26
CA GLU A 98 -0.18 -17.58 -19.46
C GLU A 98 -1.69 -17.57 -19.26
N ASP A 99 -2.21 -18.56 -18.56
CA ASP A 99 -3.62 -18.68 -18.17
C ASP A 99 -4.09 -17.50 -17.31
N LEU A 100 -3.24 -17.07 -16.36
CA LEU A 100 -3.53 -15.89 -15.52
C LEU A 100 -3.44 -14.61 -16.35
N ALA A 101 -2.47 -14.49 -17.25
CA ALA A 101 -2.35 -13.34 -18.13
C ALA A 101 -3.60 -13.18 -19.01
N GLU A 102 -4.14 -14.26 -19.58
CA GLU A 102 -5.39 -14.25 -20.35
C GLU A 102 -6.60 -13.84 -19.49
N LYS A 103 -6.67 -14.28 -18.22
CA LYS A 103 -7.72 -13.85 -17.30
C LYS A 103 -7.65 -12.35 -17.04
N VAL A 104 -6.45 -11.81 -16.84
CA VAL A 104 -6.22 -10.37 -16.65
C VAL A 104 -6.61 -9.59 -17.91
N GLU A 105 -6.27 -10.06 -19.11
CA GLU A 105 -6.70 -9.46 -20.37
C GLU A 105 -8.23 -9.41 -20.49
N LYS A 106 -8.93 -10.43 -19.99
CA LYS A 106 -10.41 -10.50 -19.93
C LYS A 106 -11.01 -9.67 -18.79
N GLY A 107 -10.20 -8.97 -18.00
CA GLY A 107 -10.65 -8.05 -16.94
C GLY A 107 -10.63 -8.61 -15.53
N PHE A 108 -10.05 -9.79 -15.30
CA PHE A 108 -9.85 -10.30 -13.94
C PHE A 108 -8.76 -9.52 -13.23
N LEU A 109 -9.13 -8.78 -12.19
CA LEU A 109 -8.24 -7.90 -11.41
C LEU A 109 -8.52 -8.02 -9.90
N ASP A 110 -8.93 -9.21 -9.46
CA ASP A 110 -9.32 -9.48 -8.09
C ASP A 110 -8.10 -9.78 -7.21
N PHE A 111 -7.11 -8.89 -7.23
CA PHE A 111 -5.89 -8.92 -6.43
C PHE A 111 -5.39 -7.50 -6.15
N ASP A 112 -4.63 -7.35 -5.07
CA ASP A 112 -4.12 -6.06 -4.59
C ASP A 112 -2.62 -5.88 -4.85
N ALA A 113 -1.88 -6.97 -5.04
CA ALA A 113 -0.46 -6.95 -5.35
C ALA A 113 -0.10 -8.03 -6.38
N VAL A 114 0.93 -7.76 -7.18
CA VAL A 114 1.43 -8.67 -8.20
C VAL A 114 2.92 -8.94 -7.99
N VAL A 115 3.28 -10.21 -7.96
CA VAL A 115 4.67 -10.68 -7.95
C VAL A 115 4.91 -11.47 -9.24
N ALA A 116 6.08 -11.30 -9.84
CA ALA A 116 6.44 -12.01 -11.06
C ALA A 116 7.84 -12.61 -10.96
N THR A 117 8.04 -13.76 -11.59
CA THR A 117 9.40 -14.26 -11.83
C THR A 117 10.00 -13.62 -13.08
N PRO A 118 11.32 -13.50 -13.19
CA PRO A 118 11.98 -12.92 -14.37
C PRO A 118 11.52 -13.59 -15.69
N ASP A 119 11.27 -14.89 -15.66
CA ASP A 119 10.86 -15.67 -16.83
C ASP A 119 9.46 -15.29 -17.35
N THR A 120 8.60 -14.75 -16.48
CA THR A 120 7.25 -14.32 -16.83
C THR A 120 7.15 -12.85 -17.20
N MET A 121 8.25 -12.09 -17.16
CA MET A 121 8.27 -10.67 -17.52
C MET A 121 7.78 -10.37 -18.95
N PRO A 122 8.06 -11.21 -19.97
CA PRO A 122 7.47 -11.01 -21.30
C PRO A 122 5.93 -11.00 -21.29
N LEU A 123 5.28 -11.82 -20.45
CA LEU A 123 3.83 -11.83 -20.27
C LEU A 123 3.36 -10.53 -19.63
N MET A 124 4.13 -9.99 -18.66
CA MET A 124 3.84 -8.70 -18.03
C MET A 124 3.82 -7.55 -19.04
N GLY A 125 4.66 -7.61 -20.08
CA GLY A 125 4.67 -6.63 -21.16
C GLY A 125 3.31 -6.56 -21.90
N ARG A 126 2.65 -7.71 -22.11
CA ARG A 126 1.34 -7.79 -22.77
C ARG A 126 0.23 -7.16 -21.92
N ILE A 127 0.20 -7.46 -20.62
CA ILE A 127 -0.83 -6.98 -19.69
C ILE A 127 -0.46 -5.66 -19.00
N GLY A 128 0.71 -5.10 -19.31
CA GLY A 128 1.23 -3.87 -18.71
C GLY A 128 0.32 -2.65 -18.92
N LYS A 129 -0.39 -2.60 -20.05
CA LYS A 129 -1.38 -1.55 -20.35
C LYS A 129 -2.58 -1.58 -19.38
N ILE A 130 -2.87 -2.74 -18.79
CA ILE A 130 -3.97 -2.94 -17.84
C ILE A 130 -3.47 -2.74 -16.40
N LEU A 131 -2.33 -3.34 -16.04
CA LEU A 131 -1.77 -3.29 -14.69
C LEU A 131 -1.10 -1.96 -14.37
N GLY A 132 -0.44 -1.32 -15.36
CA GLY A 132 0.31 -0.08 -15.18
C GLY A 132 -0.52 1.07 -14.60
N PRO A 133 -1.66 1.45 -15.22
CA PRO A 133 -2.52 2.53 -14.71
C PRO A 133 -3.08 2.27 -13.31
N LYS A 134 -3.16 0.99 -12.89
CA LYS A 134 -3.66 0.57 -11.58
C LYS A 134 -2.55 0.48 -10.51
N GLY A 135 -1.29 0.72 -10.89
CA GLY A 135 -0.16 0.58 -9.99
C GLY A 135 0.20 -0.86 -9.62
N LEU A 136 -0.34 -1.85 -10.35
CA LEU A 136 -0.15 -3.29 -10.06
C LEU A 136 1.01 -3.91 -10.86
N MET A 137 1.74 -3.12 -11.63
CA MET A 137 2.84 -3.61 -12.46
C MET A 137 4.06 -3.99 -11.60
N PRO A 138 4.51 -5.26 -11.63
CA PRO A 138 5.70 -5.67 -10.89
C PRO A 138 6.94 -4.92 -11.38
N ASN A 139 7.83 -4.59 -10.43
CA ASN A 139 9.04 -3.81 -10.69
C ASN A 139 10.25 -4.43 -10.00
N PRO A 140 11.37 -4.68 -10.72
CA PRO A 140 12.59 -5.19 -10.12
C PRO A 140 13.15 -4.30 -8.99
N LYS A 141 13.03 -2.98 -9.11
CA LYS A 141 13.51 -2.03 -8.08
C LYS A 141 12.75 -2.16 -6.76
N LEU A 142 11.51 -2.63 -6.81
CA LEU A 142 10.68 -2.88 -5.63
C LEU A 142 10.81 -4.32 -5.11
N GLY A 143 11.61 -5.16 -5.76
CA GLY A 143 11.73 -6.57 -5.40
C GLY A 143 10.50 -7.43 -5.70
N THR A 144 9.47 -6.88 -6.38
CA THR A 144 8.30 -7.65 -6.81
C THR A 144 8.56 -8.50 -8.05
N VAL A 145 9.71 -8.34 -8.69
CA VAL A 145 10.24 -9.26 -9.70
C VAL A 145 11.42 -10.02 -9.08
N THR A 146 11.20 -11.28 -8.79
CA THR A 146 12.19 -12.11 -8.07
C THR A 146 12.11 -13.58 -8.51
N PRO A 147 13.25 -14.30 -8.56
CA PRO A 147 13.24 -15.74 -8.77
C PRO A 147 12.63 -16.50 -7.56
N ASN A 148 12.52 -15.86 -6.40
CA ASN A 148 12.07 -16.44 -5.15
C ASN A 148 10.77 -15.76 -4.67
N PRO A 149 9.61 -16.06 -5.26
CA PRO A 149 8.35 -15.37 -4.94
C PRO A 149 7.85 -15.66 -3.52
N GLU A 150 8.24 -16.79 -2.92
CA GLU A 150 7.81 -17.22 -1.59
C GLU A 150 8.03 -16.16 -0.51
N LYS A 151 9.24 -15.59 -0.46
CA LYS A 151 9.60 -14.56 0.52
C LYS A 151 8.73 -13.31 0.36
N VAL A 152 8.63 -12.82 -0.87
CA VAL A 152 7.89 -11.58 -1.17
C VAL A 152 6.40 -11.73 -0.89
N VAL A 153 5.82 -12.91 -1.17
CA VAL A 153 4.42 -13.20 -0.82
C VAL A 153 4.20 -13.15 0.69
N LYS A 154 5.10 -13.74 1.47
CA LYS A 154 5.03 -13.67 2.94
C LYS A 154 5.15 -12.24 3.46
N ASP A 155 6.08 -11.47 2.92
CA ASP A 155 6.31 -10.08 3.31
C ASP A 155 5.10 -9.20 2.96
N LEU A 156 4.52 -9.35 1.76
CA LEU A 156 3.29 -8.65 1.36
C LEU A 156 2.11 -8.99 2.28
N LYS A 157 1.96 -10.25 2.66
CA LYS A 157 0.92 -10.68 3.60
C LYS A 157 1.20 -10.25 5.05
N ALA A 158 2.47 -10.04 5.40
CA ALA A 158 2.87 -9.49 6.70
C ALA A 158 2.65 -7.97 6.80
N GLY A 159 2.28 -7.30 5.70
CA GLY A 159 1.98 -5.86 5.69
C GLY A 159 3.04 -5.00 5.01
N MET A 160 3.78 -5.59 4.07
CA MET A 160 4.65 -4.81 3.19
C MET A 160 3.81 -3.92 2.28
N ILE A 161 4.14 -2.65 2.22
CA ILE A 161 3.48 -1.64 1.39
C ILE A 161 4.50 -0.94 0.48
N GLU A 162 4.02 -0.55 -0.69
CA GLU A 162 4.78 0.33 -1.60
C GLU A 162 4.52 1.79 -1.23
N TYR A 163 5.57 2.59 -1.24
CA TYR A 163 5.46 4.04 -1.15
C TYR A 163 6.14 4.70 -2.35
N ARG A 164 5.59 5.83 -2.77
CA ARG A 164 6.09 6.61 -3.89
C ARG A 164 5.81 8.08 -3.67
N ALA A 165 6.82 8.93 -3.91
CA ALA A 165 6.62 10.37 -3.93
C ALA A 165 5.83 10.76 -5.19
N GLU A 166 4.79 11.55 -5.00
CA GLU A 166 4.00 12.16 -6.08
C GLU A 166 4.75 13.33 -6.72
N LYS A 167 4.18 13.87 -7.80
CA LYS A 167 4.77 15.02 -8.52
C LYS A 167 5.01 16.25 -7.63
N ASN A 168 4.24 16.39 -6.58
CA ASN A 168 4.36 17.50 -5.62
C ASN A 168 5.32 17.20 -4.47
N GLY A 169 6.04 16.09 -4.49
CA GLY A 169 6.94 15.68 -3.42
C GLY A 169 6.25 15.16 -2.16
N ILE A 170 4.98 14.74 -2.27
CA ILE A 170 4.22 14.19 -1.15
C ILE A 170 4.20 12.67 -1.24
N VAL A 171 4.40 12.00 -0.12
CA VAL A 171 4.24 10.54 0.01
C VAL A 171 3.02 10.25 0.85
N HIS A 172 2.12 9.41 0.34
CA HIS A 172 0.93 8.94 1.03
C HIS A 172 1.09 7.46 1.41
N VAL A 173 0.82 7.13 2.67
CA VAL A 173 0.93 5.76 3.19
C VAL A 173 -0.22 5.48 4.15
N VAL A 174 -0.81 4.29 4.04
CA VAL A 174 -1.80 3.79 5.00
C VAL A 174 -1.05 3.26 6.23
N ALA A 175 -1.20 3.93 7.37
CA ALA A 175 -0.56 3.55 8.62
C ALA A 175 -1.34 2.47 9.41
N GLY A 176 -2.62 2.28 9.10
CA GLY A 176 -3.45 1.26 9.76
C GLY A 176 -4.93 1.55 9.69
N LYS A 177 -5.68 0.91 10.58
CA LYS A 177 -7.11 1.06 10.72
C LYS A 177 -7.47 1.77 12.04
N ALA A 178 -8.63 2.42 12.08
CA ALA A 178 -9.14 3.05 13.30
C ALA A 178 -9.38 2.03 14.43
N SER A 179 -9.60 0.76 14.10
CA SER A 179 -9.71 -0.35 15.04
C SER A 179 -8.38 -0.72 15.73
N PHE A 180 -7.23 -0.35 15.15
CA PHE A 180 -5.92 -0.63 15.76
C PHE A 180 -5.79 0.11 17.10
N LYS A 181 -4.92 -0.42 17.98
CA LYS A 181 -4.52 0.30 19.20
C LYS A 181 -3.69 1.54 18.83
N GLU A 182 -3.70 2.53 19.69
CA GLU A 182 -2.95 3.78 19.48
C GLU A 182 -1.46 3.50 19.28
N ASP A 183 -0.87 2.66 20.15
CA ASP A 183 0.53 2.27 20.08
C ASP A 183 0.90 1.62 18.74
N GLN A 184 0.02 0.76 18.20
CA GLN A 184 0.25 0.08 16.91
C GLN A 184 0.30 1.08 15.74
N ILE A 185 -0.57 2.10 15.78
CA ILE A 185 -0.59 3.14 14.74
C ILE A 185 0.68 4.01 14.87
N GLU A 186 1.06 4.38 16.09
CA GLU A 186 2.27 5.16 16.35
C GLU A 186 3.53 4.42 15.87
N GLU A 187 3.66 3.13 16.20
CA GLU A 187 4.79 2.30 15.79
C GLU A 187 4.88 2.18 14.27
N ASN A 188 3.74 1.98 13.58
CA ASN A 188 3.70 1.97 12.12
C ASN A 188 4.13 3.32 11.51
N ILE A 189 3.67 4.44 12.08
CA ILE A 189 4.05 5.78 11.61
C ILE A 189 5.53 6.04 11.86
N ARG A 190 6.06 5.68 13.02
CA ARG A 190 7.49 5.82 13.34
C ARG A 190 8.35 4.99 12.40
N ALA A 191 7.99 3.71 12.21
CA ALA A 191 8.71 2.83 11.29
C ALA A 191 8.76 3.40 9.86
N PHE A 192 7.66 4.05 9.42
CA PHE A 192 7.64 4.71 8.12
C PHE A 192 8.50 5.99 8.08
N TYR A 193 8.54 6.75 9.17
CA TYR A 193 9.30 8.01 9.25
C TYR A 193 10.82 7.77 9.34
N ASP A 194 11.24 6.72 10.05
CA ASP A 194 12.65 6.38 10.30
C ASP A 194 13.32 5.69 9.09
N MET A 195 12.58 5.42 8.02
CA MET A 195 13.06 4.78 6.79
C MET A 195 13.77 5.77 5.87
#